data_4e78cc353db0e3b82f2e8fffbaa760b9
#
_entry.id   4e78cc353db0e3b82f2e8fffbaa760b9
#
_cell.length_a   1.000
_cell.length_b   1.000
_cell.length_c   1.000
_cell.angle_alpha   90.00
_cell.angle_beta   90.00
_cell.angle_gamma   90.00
#
_symmetry.space_group_name_H-M   'P 1'
#
loop_
_entity.id
_entity.type
_entity.pdbx_description
1 polymer ?
#
loop_
_entity_poly.entity_id
_entity_poly.type
_entity_poly.pdbx_seq_one_letter_code
_entity_poly.pdbx_strand_id
1 'polypeptide(L)'
;MSNEVDARGLLCPQPVILTKRALDAMGVGVLTVRVDNAIAKENVRKLATSLGCVVDVAAEAGGFALRLTKGEAAELPTFLGECVSCREEAPAEAGLVYLLTKDTLGHGSEELGAVLMRSFLHTLLEGPVPKALLFLNSGVKLTVETSALLEPIRALAEAGCQVLSCGTCLSYYHLEDKLAVGEATNMYTILELARSARTLTL
;
A
#
# COMPACT_ATOMS: atom_id res chain seq x y z
N MET A 1 -13.08 8.24 26.14
CA MET A 1 -13.66 7.95 24.81
C MET A 1 -13.27 6.52 24.48
N SER A 2 -14.24 5.67 24.13
CA SER A 2 -13.93 4.29 23.76
C SER A 2 -13.25 4.30 22.39
N ASN A 3 -11.96 3.97 22.36
CA ASN A 3 -11.24 3.80 21.10
C ASN A 3 -11.66 2.47 20.49
N GLU A 4 -12.56 2.52 19.52
CA GLU A 4 -13.09 1.34 18.85
C GLU A 4 -13.10 1.55 17.33
N VAL A 5 -12.69 0.52 16.59
CA VAL A 5 -12.73 0.45 15.13
C VAL A 5 -13.58 -0.76 14.72
N ASP A 6 -14.70 -0.52 14.07
CA ASP A 6 -15.48 -1.59 13.43
C ASP A 6 -15.04 -1.72 11.96
N ALA A 7 -14.33 -2.81 11.68
CA ALA A 7 -13.77 -3.12 10.36
C ALA A 7 -14.42 -4.38 9.73
N ARG A 8 -15.61 -4.75 10.23
CA ARG A 8 -16.40 -5.86 9.66
C ARG A 8 -16.95 -5.47 8.28
N GLY A 9 -17.02 -6.41 7.35
CA GLY A 9 -17.46 -6.19 5.97
C GLY A 9 -16.45 -5.47 5.10
N LEU A 10 -15.27 -5.10 5.63
CA LEU A 10 -14.24 -4.41 4.87
C LEU A 10 -13.25 -5.39 4.23
N LEU A 11 -12.89 -5.10 2.99
CA LEU A 11 -11.87 -5.86 2.27
C LEU A 11 -10.46 -5.42 2.65
N CYS A 12 -9.48 -6.35 2.53
CA CYS A 12 -8.06 -6.02 2.62
C CYS A 12 -7.70 -4.91 1.60
N PRO A 13 -6.92 -3.87 2.00
CA PRO A 13 -6.21 -3.70 3.27
C PRO A 13 -6.96 -2.84 4.32
N GLN A 14 -8.22 -2.46 4.10
CA GLN A 14 -8.96 -1.48 4.91
C GLN A 14 -8.93 -1.74 6.43
N PRO A 15 -9.16 -2.98 6.95
CA PRO A 15 -9.07 -3.23 8.39
C PRO A 15 -7.71 -2.86 9.00
N VAL A 16 -6.62 -3.13 8.26
CA VAL A 16 -5.25 -2.84 8.68
C VAL A 16 -4.99 -1.34 8.69
N ILE A 17 -5.42 -0.63 7.64
CA ILE A 17 -5.27 0.83 7.49
C ILE A 17 -6.02 1.57 8.61
N LEU A 18 -7.29 1.23 8.85
CA LEU A 18 -8.08 1.86 9.90
C LEU A 18 -7.48 1.63 11.29
N THR A 19 -7.01 0.40 11.55
CA THR A 19 -6.32 0.08 12.80
C THR A 19 -5.05 0.91 12.96
N LYS A 20 -4.22 1.02 11.90
CA LYS A 20 -3.00 1.82 11.93
C LYS A 20 -3.29 3.29 12.24
N ARG A 21 -4.22 3.89 11.50
CA ARG A 21 -4.62 5.30 11.73
C ARG A 21 -5.11 5.53 13.16
N ALA A 22 -5.93 4.62 13.69
CA ALA A 22 -6.41 4.72 15.07
C ALA A 22 -5.27 4.60 16.10
N LEU A 23 -4.31 3.69 15.89
CA LEU A 23 -3.13 3.52 16.74
C LEU A 23 -2.17 4.72 16.64
N ASP A 24 -2.04 5.33 15.45
CA ASP A 24 -1.20 6.52 15.26
C ASP A 24 -1.81 7.75 15.93
N ALA A 25 -3.14 7.88 15.88
CA ALA A 25 -3.87 9.00 16.49
C ALA A 25 -3.99 8.91 18.02
N MET A 26 -3.78 7.72 18.61
CA MET A 26 -3.83 7.53 20.06
C MET A 26 -2.42 7.48 20.65
N GLY A 27 -2.28 8.02 21.86
CA GLY A 27 -1.08 7.83 22.70
C GLY A 27 -1.08 6.43 23.34
N VAL A 28 -0.88 6.37 24.64
CA VAL A 28 -1.03 5.15 25.47
C VAL A 28 -2.51 4.83 25.66
N GLY A 29 -2.88 3.56 25.60
CA GLY A 29 -4.26 3.16 25.83
C GLY A 29 -4.64 1.84 25.16
N VAL A 30 -5.94 1.59 25.13
CA VAL A 30 -6.52 0.37 24.55
C VAL A 30 -7.41 0.72 23.37
N LEU A 31 -7.18 0.04 22.23
CA LEU A 31 -8.01 0.09 21.03
C LEU A 31 -8.70 -1.26 20.85
N THR A 32 -9.99 -1.26 20.63
CA THR A 32 -10.74 -2.48 20.26
C THR A 32 -11.03 -2.44 18.76
N VAL A 33 -10.62 -3.49 18.04
CA VAL A 33 -10.86 -3.64 16.59
C VAL A 33 -11.73 -4.85 16.34
N ARG A 34 -12.87 -4.68 15.64
CA ARG A 34 -13.75 -5.78 15.25
C ARG A 34 -13.58 -6.11 13.77
N VAL A 35 -13.47 -7.40 13.48
CA VAL A 35 -13.34 -7.94 12.12
C VAL A 35 -14.21 -9.20 11.99
N ASP A 36 -14.64 -9.52 10.79
CA ASP A 36 -15.57 -10.63 10.50
C ASP A 36 -14.90 -11.90 9.96
N ASN A 37 -13.58 -11.85 9.64
CA ASN A 37 -12.90 -13.00 9.05
C ASN A 37 -11.50 -13.23 9.63
N ALA A 38 -11.03 -14.47 9.50
CA ALA A 38 -9.73 -14.89 10.06
C ALA A 38 -8.52 -14.20 9.42
N ILE A 39 -8.61 -13.83 8.14
CA ILE A 39 -7.51 -13.16 7.43
C ILE A 39 -7.34 -11.74 7.96
N ALA A 40 -8.42 -10.99 8.08
CA ALA A 40 -8.39 -9.64 8.65
C ALA A 40 -7.90 -9.66 10.11
N LYS A 41 -8.39 -10.62 10.92
CA LYS A 41 -7.90 -10.84 12.29
C LYS A 41 -6.38 -10.99 12.33
N GLU A 42 -5.84 -11.88 11.51
CA GLU A 42 -4.40 -12.18 11.53
C GLU A 42 -3.56 -11.00 11.04
N ASN A 43 -4.04 -10.27 10.02
CA ASN A 43 -3.37 -9.09 9.49
C ASN A 43 -3.34 -7.93 10.51
N VAL A 44 -4.45 -7.67 11.19
CA VAL A 44 -4.53 -6.67 12.26
C VAL A 44 -3.64 -7.07 13.45
N ARG A 45 -3.64 -8.35 13.84
CA ARG A 45 -2.78 -8.87 14.90
C ARG A 45 -1.30 -8.63 14.58
N LYS A 46 -0.86 -9.00 13.36
CA LYS A 46 0.53 -8.80 12.91
C LYS A 46 0.93 -7.33 12.92
N LEU A 47 0.07 -6.45 12.38
CA LEU A 47 0.31 -5.01 12.43
C LEU A 47 0.48 -4.52 13.88
N ALA A 48 -0.47 -4.83 14.77
CA ALA A 48 -0.43 -4.34 16.14
C ALA A 48 0.82 -4.85 16.89
N THR A 49 1.19 -6.11 16.68
CA THR A 49 2.42 -6.68 17.26
C THR A 49 3.67 -5.98 16.72
N SER A 50 3.75 -5.68 15.44
CA SER A 50 4.89 -4.95 14.85
C SER A 50 5.01 -3.50 15.36
N LEU A 51 3.91 -2.92 15.84
CA LEU A 51 3.86 -1.61 16.47
C LEU A 51 4.07 -1.67 18.01
N GLY A 52 4.47 -2.82 18.55
CA GLY A 52 4.75 -2.99 19.97
C GLY A 52 3.50 -3.09 20.86
N CYS A 53 2.31 -3.30 20.28
CA CYS A 53 1.09 -3.48 21.08
C CYS A 53 0.97 -4.91 21.60
N VAL A 54 0.44 -5.05 22.82
CA VAL A 54 -0.05 -6.34 23.32
C VAL A 54 -1.43 -6.60 22.71
N VAL A 55 -1.64 -7.81 22.19
CA VAL A 55 -2.87 -8.16 21.44
C VAL A 55 -3.59 -9.33 22.11
N ASP A 56 -4.80 -9.09 22.58
CA ASP A 56 -5.74 -10.10 23.02
C ASP A 56 -6.84 -10.30 21.97
N VAL A 57 -7.18 -11.54 21.66
CA VAL A 57 -8.19 -11.87 20.64
C VAL A 57 -9.33 -12.65 21.29
N ALA A 58 -10.54 -12.16 21.13
CA ALA A 58 -11.77 -12.82 21.54
C ALA A 58 -12.63 -13.16 20.32
N ALA A 59 -13.27 -14.33 20.34
CA ALA A 59 -14.30 -14.66 19.36
C ALA A 59 -15.63 -14.01 19.78
N GLU A 60 -16.31 -13.37 18.83
CA GLU A 60 -17.64 -12.76 19.02
C GLU A 60 -18.64 -13.32 18.01
N ALA A 61 -19.92 -13.09 18.24
CA ALA A 61 -20.95 -13.45 17.27
C ALA A 61 -20.72 -12.69 15.94
N GLY A 62 -20.37 -13.45 14.89
CA GLY A 62 -20.11 -12.90 13.56
C GLY A 62 -18.67 -12.44 13.31
N GLY A 63 -17.68 -12.83 14.16
CA GLY A 63 -16.29 -12.49 13.89
C GLY A 63 -15.36 -12.54 15.09
N PHE A 64 -14.47 -11.56 15.18
CA PHE A 64 -13.44 -11.46 16.20
C PHE A 64 -13.32 -10.02 16.70
N ALA A 65 -13.09 -9.86 18.00
CA ALA A 65 -12.65 -8.61 18.61
C ALA A 65 -11.17 -8.74 19.02
N LEU A 66 -10.35 -7.80 18.54
CA LEU A 66 -8.95 -7.68 18.93
C LEU A 66 -8.81 -6.49 19.87
N ARG A 67 -8.33 -6.74 21.06
CA ARG A 67 -8.00 -5.72 22.05
C ARG A 67 -6.51 -5.43 21.98
N LEU A 68 -6.16 -4.24 21.49
CA LEU A 68 -4.81 -3.79 21.26
C LEU A 68 -4.42 -2.84 22.38
N THR A 69 -3.46 -3.21 23.21
CA THR A 69 -2.94 -2.36 24.29
C THR A 69 -1.63 -1.75 23.85
N LYS A 70 -1.61 -0.42 23.65
CA LYS A 70 -0.43 0.38 23.35
C LYS A 70 0.11 0.97 24.66
N GLY A 71 1.28 0.51 25.09
CA GLY A 71 1.99 1.02 26.25
C GLY A 71 2.73 2.34 25.95
N GLU A 72 3.26 3.01 27.00
CA GLU A 72 4.31 4.01 26.78
C GLU A 72 5.47 3.29 26.07
N ALA A 73 6.12 3.99 25.13
CA ALA A 73 7.22 3.44 24.37
C ALA A 73 8.32 2.92 25.32
N ALA A 74 8.17 1.67 25.72
CA ALA A 74 9.32 0.93 26.24
C ALA A 74 10.25 0.80 25.02
N GLU A 75 11.49 1.22 25.21
CA GLU A 75 12.56 1.01 24.24
C GLU A 75 12.43 -0.42 23.70
N LEU A 76 12.14 -0.54 22.40
CA LEU A 76 12.10 -1.82 21.72
C LEU A 76 13.38 -2.56 22.06
N PRO A 77 13.34 -3.79 22.60
CA PRO A 77 14.54 -4.58 22.70
C PRO A 77 15.08 -4.71 21.28
N THR A 78 16.26 -4.16 21.08
CA THR A 78 17.04 -4.24 19.85
C THR A 78 17.42 -5.71 19.62
N PHE A 79 16.47 -6.49 19.12
CA PHE A 79 16.77 -7.83 18.62
C PHE A 79 17.03 -7.74 17.10
N LEU A 80 18.01 -6.94 16.77
CA LEU A 80 18.71 -7.01 15.50
C LEU A 80 20.13 -7.39 15.82
N GLY A 81 20.39 -8.70 15.73
CA GLY A 81 21.74 -9.19 15.56
C GLY A 81 22.39 -8.34 14.45
N GLU A 82 23.59 -7.89 14.76
CA GLU A 82 24.45 -7.09 13.92
C GLU A 82 24.52 -7.63 12.49
N CYS A 83 23.77 -7.02 11.56
CA CYS A 83 24.18 -6.94 10.17
C CYS A 83 24.96 -5.64 10.02
N VAL A 84 26.22 -5.72 10.38
CA VAL A 84 27.20 -4.67 10.12
C VAL A 84 27.36 -4.55 8.60
N SER A 85 27.32 -3.32 8.14
CA SER A 85 27.66 -2.85 6.80
C SER A 85 26.68 -3.20 5.67
N CYS A 86 25.73 -2.32 5.45
CA CYS A 86 25.31 -1.72 4.17
C CYS A 86 24.21 -0.68 4.43
N ARG A 87 24.47 0.30 5.30
CA ARG A 87 23.79 1.58 5.24
C ARG A 87 24.71 2.52 4.46
N GLU A 88 24.71 2.42 3.16
CA GLU A 88 24.85 3.61 2.36
C GLU A 88 23.57 4.41 2.59
N GLU A 89 23.69 5.51 3.29
CA GLU A 89 22.67 6.54 3.38
C GLU A 89 22.39 7.01 1.96
N ALA A 90 21.36 6.43 1.31
CA ALA A 90 20.82 7.02 0.11
C ALA A 90 20.34 8.43 0.52
N PRO A 91 20.69 9.47 -0.26
CA PRO A 91 20.31 10.83 0.06
C PRO A 91 18.79 10.89 0.28
N ALA A 92 18.39 11.53 1.37
CA ALA A 92 16.99 11.58 1.88
C ALA A 92 15.99 12.26 0.90
N GLU A 93 16.36 12.54 -0.34
CA GLU A 93 15.56 13.22 -1.36
C GLU A 93 15.30 12.39 -2.63
N ALA A 94 15.84 11.19 -2.76
CA ALA A 94 15.52 10.32 -3.89
C ALA A 94 14.22 9.56 -3.60
N GLY A 95 13.08 10.15 -3.95
CA GLY A 95 11.77 9.50 -3.83
C GLY A 95 11.75 8.14 -4.55
N LEU A 96 10.91 7.23 -4.08
CA LEU A 96 10.77 5.90 -4.65
C LEU A 96 9.97 5.95 -5.96
N VAL A 97 10.41 5.23 -6.98
CA VAL A 97 9.69 5.05 -8.26
C VAL A 97 9.21 3.61 -8.35
N TYR A 98 7.95 3.42 -8.71
CA TYR A 98 7.40 2.10 -8.98
C TYR A 98 7.17 1.92 -10.47
N LEU A 99 7.71 0.84 -11.03
CA LEU A 99 7.51 0.41 -12.40
C LEU A 99 6.52 -0.76 -12.42
N LEU A 100 5.29 -0.49 -12.81
CA LEU A 100 4.19 -1.46 -12.87
C LEU A 100 4.07 -2.00 -14.29
N THR A 101 4.48 -3.24 -14.48
CA THR A 101 4.50 -3.89 -15.80
C THR A 101 3.25 -4.72 -16.09
N LYS A 102 2.40 -4.92 -15.07
CA LYS A 102 1.14 -5.68 -15.17
C LYS A 102 0.02 -4.95 -14.45
N ASP A 103 -1.20 -5.27 -14.83
CA ASP A 103 -2.44 -4.88 -14.14
C ASP A 103 -2.74 -5.75 -12.90
N THR A 104 -1.93 -6.78 -12.67
CA THR A 104 -1.96 -7.67 -11.50
C THR A 104 -0.58 -7.72 -10.83
N LEU A 105 -0.52 -7.97 -9.53
CA LEU A 105 0.73 -8.05 -8.78
C LEU A 105 1.21 -9.50 -8.64
N GLY A 106 2.45 -9.77 -9.11
CA GLY A 106 3.10 -11.06 -9.02
C GLY A 106 2.81 -12.00 -10.20
N HIS A 107 3.37 -13.22 -10.12
CA HIS A 107 3.27 -14.26 -11.15
C HIS A 107 2.61 -15.49 -10.54
N GLY A 108 1.35 -15.73 -10.86
CA GLY A 108 0.58 -16.84 -10.30
C GLY A 108 -0.89 -16.69 -10.71
N SER A 109 -1.80 -16.81 -9.75
CA SER A 109 -3.22 -16.58 -10.01
C SER A 109 -3.47 -15.12 -10.36
N GLU A 110 -4.10 -14.84 -11.49
CA GLU A 110 -4.50 -13.48 -11.89
C GLU A 110 -5.51 -12.87 -10.91
N GLU A 111 -6.43 -13.70 -10.41
CA GLU A 111 -7.43 -13.29 -9.45
C GLU A 111 -6.78 -12.81 -8.14
N LEU A 112 -5.83 -13.57 -7.60
CA LEU A 112 -5.04 -13.16 -6.43
C LEU A 112 -4.19 -11.92 -6.76
N GLY A 113 -3.58 -11.87 -7.94
CA GLY A 113 -2.77 -10.74 -8.39
C GLY A 113 -3.57 -9.43 -8.45
N ALA A 114 -4.84 -9.47 -8.87
CA ALA A 114 -5.73 -8.31 -8.86
C ALA A 114 -6.04 -7.83 -7.43
N VAL A 115 -6.28 -8.75 -6.49
CA VAL A 115 -6.47 -8.42 -5.07
C VAL A 115 -5.21 -7.78 -4.48
N LEU A 116 -4.03 -8.33 -4.80
CA LEU A 116 -2.75 -7.81 -4.32
C LEU A 116 -2.43 -6.43 -4.90
N MET A 117 -2.70 -6.18 -6.18
CA MET A 117 -2.51 -4.87 -6.82
C MET A 117 -3.41 -3.81 -6.17
N ARG A 118 -4.66 -4.13 -5.89
CA ARG A 118 -5.57 -3.25 -5.13
C ARG A 118 -5.01 -2.93 -3.75
N SER A 119 -4.60 -3.96 -3.01
CA SER A 119 -4.04 -3.80 -1.67
C SER A 119 -2.77 -2.93 -1.70
N PHE A 120 -1.91 -3.13 -2.68
CA PHE A 120 -0.68 -2.35 -2.88
C PHE A 120 -0.99 -0.86 -3.08
N LEU A 121 -1.84 -0.51 -4.06
CA LEU A 121 -2.16 0.88 -4.37
C LEU A 121 -2.84 1.60 -3.19
N HIS A 122 -3.75 0.93 -2.49
CA HIS A 122 -4.36 1.52 -1.28
C HIS A 122 -3.35 1.69 -0.14
N THR A 123 -2.41 0.76 0.01
CA THR A 123 -1.39 0.86 1.06
C THR A 123 -0.38 1.97 0.77
N LEU A 124 -0.09 2.27 -0.50
CA LEU A 124 0.77 3.39 -0.87
C LEU A 124 0.25 4.75 -0.38
N LEU A 125 -1.07 4.92 -0.28
CA LEU A 125 -1.68 6.15 0.24
C LEU A 125 -1.41 6.39 1.73
N GLU A 126 -1.02 5.36 2.48
CA GLU A 126 -0.77 5.44 3.92
C GLU A 126 0.71 5.72 4.26
N GLY A 127 1.57 5.76 3.24
CA GLY A 127 2.99 5.99 3.38
C GLY A 127 3.46 7.30 2.73
N PRO A 128 4.78 7.49 2.63
CA PRO A 128 5.35 8.59 1.85
C PRO A 128 4.91 8.49 0.39
N VAL A 129 4.52 9.62 -0.19
CA VAL A 129 4.12 9.68 -1.60
C VAL A 129 5.29 9.27 -2.49
N PRO A 130 5.13 8.29 -3.38
CA PRO A 130 6.20 7.93 -4.31
C PRO A 130 6.48 9.07 -5.29
N LYS A 131 7.71 9.16 -5.76
CA LYS A 131 8.10 10.15 -6.79
C LYS A 131 7.34 9.94 -8.08
N ALA A 132 7.22 8.67 -8.52
CA ALA A 132 6.48 8.32 -9.72
C ALA A 132 5.91 6.90 -9.70
N LEU A 133 4.78 6.75 -10.40
CA LEU A 133 4.23 5.48 -10.85
C LEU A 133 4.35 5.41 -12.37
N LEU A 134 5.10 4.43 -12.86
CA LEU A 134 5.35 4.22 -14.28
C LEU A 134 4.63 2.96 -14.74
N PHE A 135 3.70 3.09 -15.67
CA PHE A 135 2.85 2.00 -16.16
C PHE A 135 3.28 1.53 -17.54
N LEU A 136 3.64 0.26 -17.65
CA LEU A 136 4.04 -0.40 -18.90
C LEU A 136 3.21 -1.66 -19.15
N ASN A 137 3.25 -2.12 -20.39
CA ASN A 137 2.54 -3.34 -20.83
C ASN A 137 1.08 -3.33 -20.34
N SER A 138 0.56 -4.39 -19.76
CA SER A 138 -0.83 -4.41 -19.27
C SER A 138 -1.05 -3.50 -18.07
N GLY A 139 0.00 -3.05 -17.39
CA GLY A 139 -0.08 -2.05 -16.31
C GLY A 139 -0.82 -0.77 -16.72
N VAL A 140 -0.75 -0.35 -18.00
CA VAL A 140 -1.47 0.84 -18.49
C VAL A 140 -3.00 0.72 -18.36
N LYS A 141 -3.53 -0.50 -18.25
CA LYS A 141 -4.97 -0.74 -18.00
C LYS A 141 -5.42 -0.23 -16.64
N LEU A 142 -4.51 0.00 -15.71
CA LEU A 142 -4.80 0.56 -14.39
C LEU A 142 -5.12 2.07 -14.44
N THR A 143 -4.69 2.77 -15.50
CA THR A 143 -4.80 4.23 -15.61
C THR A 143 -5.94 4.70 -16.53
N VAL A 144 -6.76 3.78 -17.05
CA VAL A 144 -7.85 4.07 -17.98
C VAL A 144 -9.21 4.09 -17.29
N GLU A 145 -10.20 4.72 -17.92
CA GLU A 145 -11.55 4.95 -17.42
C GLU A 145 -12.25 3.70 -16.87
N THR A 146 -11.97 2.54 -17.44
CA THR A 146 -12.57 1.25 -17.03
C THR A 146 -11.90 0.61 -15.83
N SER A 147 -10.82 1.19 -15.32
CA SER A 147 -10.09 0.64 -14.18
C SER A 147 -10.85 0.82 -12.86
N ALA A 148 -11.01 -0.26 -12.11
CA ALA A 148 -11.54 -0.21 -10.75
C ALA A 148 -10.54 0.41 -9.73
N LEU A 149 -9.31 0.71 -10.17
CA LEU A 149 -8.22 1.23 -9.32
C LEU A 149 -7.83 2.68 -9.65
N LEU A 150 -8.68 3.41 -10.40
CA LEU A 150 -8.43 4.82 -10.71
C LEU A 150 -8.35 5.71 -9.47
N GLU A 151 -9.26 5.51 -8.51
CA GLU A 151 -9.35 6.37 -7.32
C GLU A 151 -8.04 6.42 -6.51
N PRO A 152 -7.41 5.30 -6.12
CA PRO A 152 -6.15 5.35 -5.40
C PRO A 152 -5.02 5.96 -6.24
N ILE A 153 -5.00 5.76 -7.57
CA ILE A 153 -3.98 6.34 -8.44
C ILE A 153 -4.18 7.86 -8.58
N ARG A 154 -5.43 8.34 -8.70
CA ARG A 154 -5.74 9.78 -8.70
C ARG A 154 -5.34 10.45 -7.39
N ALA A 155 -5.67 9.84 -6.26
CA ALA A 155 -5.29 10.37 -4.96
C ALA A 155 -3.76 10.48 -4.81
N LEU A 156 -2.98 9.52 -5.32
CA LEU A 156 -1.52 9.60 -5.36
C LEU A 156 -1.05 10.74 -6.29
N ALA A 157 -1.67 10.91 -7.47
CA ALA A 157 -1.33 12.00 -8.38
C ALA A 157 -1.62 13.38 -7.76
N GLU A 158 -2.76 13.55 -7.10
CA GLU A 158 -3.14 14.76 -6.37
C GLU A 158 -2.20 15.06 -5.20
N ALA A 159 -1.66 14.02 -4.58
CA ALA A 159 -0.64 14.13 -3.52
C ALA A 159 0.77 14.47 -4.07
N GLY A 160 0.94 14.60 -5.40
CA GLY A 160 2.20 14.98 -6.04
C GLY A 160 2.99 13.83 -6.66
N CYS A 161 2.46 12.61 -6.70
CA CYS A 161 3.09 11.50 -7.41
C CYS A 161 2.96 11.69 -8.93
N GLN A 162 4.07 11.61 -9.65
CA GLN A 162 4.06 11.65 -11.11
C GLN A 162 3.52 10.32 -11.68
N VAL A 163 2.41 10.36 -12.40
CA VAL A 163 1.75 9.18 -12.99
C VAL A 163 1.96 9.19 -14.49
N LEU A 164 2.71 8.20 -15.00
CA LEU A 164 3.06 8.12 -16.42
C LEU A 164 2.74 6.75 -17.01
N SER A 165 2.07 6.75 -18.17
CA SER A 165 1.72 5.55 -18.92
C SER A 165 2.47 5.49 -20.25
N CYS A 166 3.02 4.33 -20.59
CA CYS A 166 3.72 4.12 -21.86
C CYS A 166 2.77 4.29 -23.05
N GLY A 167 3.02 5.27 -23.91
CA GLY A 167 2.20 5.56 -25.10
C GLY A 167 2.14 4.37 -26.05
N THR A 168 3.25 3.69 -26.31
CA THR A 168 3.26 2.48 -27.14
C THR A 168 2.36 1.38 -26.58
N CYS A 169 2.31 1.23 -25.25
CA CYS A 169 1.44 0.23 -24.61
C CYS A 169 -0.04 0.63 -24.69
N LEU A 170 -0.35 1.92 -24.48
CA LEU A 170 -1.70 2.44 -24.67
C LEU A 170 -2.19 2.19 -26.11
N SER A 171 -1.34 2.48 -27.09
CA SER A 171 -1.64 2.25 -28.52
C SER A 171 -1.88 0.77 -28.81
N TYR A 172 -1.00 -0.11 -28.32
CA TYR A 172 -1.14 -1.55 -28.51
C TYR A 172 -2.47 -2.11 -27.98
N TYR A 173 -2.93 -1.61 -26.84
CA TYR A 173 -4.20 -2.01 -26.23
C TYR A 173 -5.41 -1.19 -26.70
N HIS A 174 -5.25 -0.24 -27.63
CA HIS A 174 -6.31 0.68 -28.10
C HIS A 174 -6.96 1.47 -26.95
N LEU A 175 -6.11 2.06 -26.09
CA LEU A 175 -6.49 2.77 -24.88
C LEU A 175 -6.06 4.24 -24.85
N GLU A 176 -5.52 4.81 -25.96
CA GLU A 176 -5.00 6.17 -26.00
C GLU A 176 -6.06 7.21 -25.57
N ASP A 177 -7.26 7.07 -26.11
CA ASP A 177 -8.38 7.98 -25.84
C ASP A 177 -9.09 7.71 -24.49
N LYS A 178 -8.66 6.67 -23.77
CA LYS A 178 -9.28 6.24 -22.51
C LYS A 178 -8.43 6.51 -21.29
N LEU A 179 -7.28 7.14 -21.46
CA LEU A 179 -6.40 7.50 -20.34
C LEU A 179 -7.14 8.47 -19.42
N ALA A 180 -7.29 8.10 -18.15
CA ALA A 180 -8.13 8.82 -17.19
C ALA A 180 -7.35 9.43 -16.02
N VAL A 181 -6.07 9.05 -15.85
CA VAL A 181 -5.16 9.60 -14.84
C VAL A 181 -3.73 9.59 -15.34
N GLY A 182 -2.99 10.67 -15.04
CA GLY A 182 -1.61 10.84 -15.46
C GLY A 182 -1.48 11.21 -16.94
N GLU A 183 -0.29 11.01 -17.49
CA GLU A 183 0.08 11.41 -18.85
C GLU A 183 0.67 10.23 -19.64
N ALA A 184 0.43 10.24 -20.96
CA ALA A 184 1.10 9.32 -21.86
C ALA A 184 2.55 9.77 -22.09
N THR A 185 3.50 8.83 -22.01
CA THR A 185 4.92 9.12 -22.17
C THR A 185 5.63 8.05 -23.03
N ASN A 186 6.90 8.28 -23.26
CA ASN A 186 7.76 7.39 -24.03
C ASN A 186 8.81 6.67 -23.13
N MET A 187 9.47 5.66 -23.68
CA MET A 187 10.45 4.86 -22.95
C MET A 187 11.66 5.66 -22.49
N TYR A 188 12.05 6.72 -23.20
CA TYR A 188 13.18 7.56 -22.81
C TYR A 188 12.90 8.26 -21.47
N THR A 189 11.75 8.92 -21.35
CA THR A 189 11.32 9.59 -20.11
C THR A 189 11.15 8.59 -18.95
N ILE A 190 10.59 7.40 -19.24
CA ILE A 190 10.48 6.32 -18.24
C ILE A 190 11.85 5.94 -17.69
N LEU A 191 12.85 5.73 -18.58
CA LEU A 191 14.20 5.36 -18.16
C LEU A 191 14.92 6.49 -17.42
N GLU A 192 14.72 7.75 -17.81
CA GLU A 192 15.30 8.89 -17.08
C GLU A 192 14.77 8.95 -15.65
N LEU A 193 13.46 8.82 -15.46
CA LEU A 193 12.85 8.80 -14.13
C LEU A 193 13.32 7.59 -13.32
N ALA A 194 13.34 6.41 -13.93
CA ALA A 194 13.82 5.20 -13.27
C ALA A 194 15.27 5.28 -12.80
N ARG A 195 16.13 6.01 -13.53
CA ARG A 195 17.53 6.24 -13.15
C ARG A 195 17.69 7.34 -12.10
N SER A 196 16.76 8.26 -12.01
CA SER A 196 16.85 9.44 -11.13
C SER A 196 16.48 9.14 -9.67
N ALA A 197 16.04 7.92 -9.36
CA ALA A 197 15.58 7.53 -8.04
C ALA A 197 15.70 6.01 -7.84
N ARG A 198 15.49 5.56 -6.61
CA ARG A 198 15.39 4.12 -6.33
C ARG A 198 14.13 3.57 -6.98
N THR A 199 14.28 2.63 -7.90
CA THR A 199 13.16 2.05 -8.66
C THR A 199 12.88 0.61 -8.23
N LEU A 200 11.60 0.31 -7.98
CA LEU A 200 11.10 -1.04 -7.74
C LEU A 200 10.20 -1.43 -8.92
N THR A 201 10.48 -2.57 -9.53
CA THR A 201 9.66 -3.17 -10.60
C THR A 201 8.71 -4.21 -10.01
N LEU A 202 7.44 -4.12 -10.39
CA LEU A 202 6.34 -4.97 -9.93
C LEU A 202 5.64 -5.63 -11.13
#